data_d9c8961b15b7ab906d3d088ed357c491
#
_entry.id   d9c8961b15b7ab906d3d088ed357c491
#
_cell.length_a   1.000
_cell.length_b   1.000
_cell.length_c   1.000
_cell.angle_alpha   90.00
_cell.angle_beta   90.00
_cell.angle_gamma   90.00
#
_symmetry.space_group_name_H-M   'P 1'
#
loop_
_entity.id
_entity.type
_entity.pdbx_description
1 polymer ?
#
loop_
_entity_poly.entity_id
_entity_poly.type
_entity_poly.pdbx_seq_one_letter_code
_entity_poly.pdbx_strand_id
1 'polypeptide(L)' 'MDELVHRVLAMFADLNDETLDLHTLFEAGGNEPASRERVIDVVSQLVADGLLEERGSDFYALTTKGRVLAGIQ' A
#
# COMPACT_ATOMS: atom_id res chain seq x y z
N MET A 1 -7.58 4.46 -12.12
CA MET A 1 -6.77 4.36 -10.89
C MET A 1 -5.30 4.50 -11.26
N ASP A 2 -4.55 5.25 -10.46
CA ASP A 2 -3.13 5.48 -10.70
C ASP A 2 -2.35 4.16 -10.65
N GLU A 3 -1.37 4.02 -11.54
CA GLU A 3 -0.52 2.84 -11.58
C GLU A 3 0.19 2.58 -10.25
N LEU A 4 0.61 3.65 -9.56
CA LEU A 4 1.27 3.49 -8.27
C LEU A 4 0.34 2.90 -7.22
N VAL A 5 -0.95 3.25 -7.26
CA VAL A 5 -1.95 2.64 -6.38
C VAL A 5 -2.02 1.14 -6.62
N HIS A 6 -2.06 0.74 -7.89
CA HIS A 6 -2.07 -0.69 -8.24
C HIS A 6 -0.82 -1.41 -7.75
N ARG A 7 0.33 -0.78 -7.89
CA ARG A 7 1.59 -1.38 -7.44
C ARG A 7 1.63 -1.57 -5.93
N VAL A 8 1.16 -0.58 -5.18
CA VAL A 8 1.09 -0.68 -3.72
C VAL A 8 0.17 -1.82 -3.30
N LEU A 9 -1.03 -1.88 -3.89
CA LEU A 9 -1.98 -2.94 -3.58
C LEU A 9 -1.44 -4.31 -3.99
N ALA A 10 -0.78 -4.39 -5.14
CA ALA A 10 -0.19 -5.63 -5.63
C ALA A 10 0.90 -6.18 -4.70
N MET A 11 1.64 -5.31 -4.02
CA MET A 11 2.66 -5.76 -3.09
C MET A 11 2.08 -6.59 -1.95
N PHE A 12 0.91 -6.21 -1.45
CA PHE A 12 0.23 -7.01 -0.41
C PHE A 12 -0.17 -8.38 -0.95
N ALA A 13 -0.63 -8.43 -2.21
CA ALA A 13 -1.00 -9.69 -2.83
C ALA A 13 0.22 -10.58 -3.09
N ASP A 14 1.28 -10.00 -3.66
CA ASP A 14 2.47 -10.75 -4.07
C ASP A 14 3.26 -11.29 -2.89
N LEU A 15 3.38 -10.51 -1.83
CA LEU A 15 4.14 -10.90 -0.65
C LEU A 15 3.32 -11.77 0.30
N ASN A 16 2.00 -11.82 0.09
CA ASN A 16 1.07 -12.61 0.90
C ASN A 16 1.22 -12.35 2.40
N ASP A 17 1.56 -11.13 2.76
CA ASP A 17 1.68 -10.69 4.15
C ASP A 17 0.45 -9.93 4.59
N GLU A 18 0.08 -10.06 5.85
CA GLU A 18 -1.05 -9.32 6.41
C GLU A 18 -0.72 -7.84 6.59
N THR A 19 0.53 -7.56 6.93
CA THR A 19 1.00 -6.19 7.12
C THR A 19 2.31 -5.97 6.38
N LEU A 20 2.46 -4.76 5.84
CA LEU A 20 3.72 -4.33 5.23
C LEU A 20 4.10 -2.98 5.85
N ASP A 21 5.39 -2.79 6.09
CA ASP A 21 5.87 -1.52 6.58
C ASP A 21 6.05 -0.53 5.44
N LEU A 22 6.05 0.75 5.78
CA LEU A 22 6.17 1.83 4.80
C LEU A 22 7.46 1.72 3.99
N HIS A 23 8.54 1.29 4.62
CA HIS A 23 9.83 1.15 3.96
C HIS A 23 9.76 0.13 2.81
N THR A 24 9.11 -0.99 3.06
CA THR A 24 8.87 -2.00 2.01
C THR A 24 7.98 -1.43 0.91
N LEU A 25 6.97 -0.65 1.27
CA LEU A 25 6.06 -0.06 0.28
C LEU A 25 6.74 0.95 -0.64
N PHE A 26 7.85 1.55 -0.22
CA PHE A 26 8.62 2.44 -1.08
C PHE A 26 9.10 1.74 -2.35
N GLU A 27 9.26 0.43 -2.31
CA GLU A 27 9.69 -0.33 -3.48
C GLU A 27 8.68 -0.27 -4.62
N ALA A 28 7.41 0.00 -4.32
CA ALA A 28 6.38 0.17 -5.35
C ALA A 28 6.72 1.34 -6.28
N GLY A 29 7.41 2.34 -5.78
CA GLY A 29 7.84 3.50 -6.57
C GLY A 29 9.30 3.42 -7.02
N GLY A 30 9.95 2.25 -6.88
CA GLY A 30 11.34 2.07 -7.26
C GLY A 30 12.33 2.49 -6.19
N ASN A 31 11.84 2.86 -5.02
CA ASN A 31 12.67 3.25 -3.86
C ASN A 31 13.58 4.46 -4.10
N GLU A 32 13.24 5.28 -5.08
CA GLU A 32 13.95 6.54 -5.32
C GLU A 32 13.44 7.63 -4.35
N PRO A 33 14.30 8.55 -3.89
CA PRO A 33 13.88 9.58 -2.95
C PRO A 33 12.67 10.39 -3.40
N ALA A 34 12.61 10.77 -4.67
CA ALA A 34 11.48 11.54 -5.20
C ALA A 34 10.18 10.70 -5.22
N SER A 35 10.29 9.39 -5.41
CA SER A 35 9.14 8.50 -5.46
C SER A 35 8.59 8.18 -4.08
N ARG A 36 9.42 8.31 -3.03
CA ARG A 36 8.97 8.03 -1.66
C ARG A 36 7.82 8.92 -1.22
N GLU A 37 7.89 10.20 -1.55
CA GLU A 37 6.80 11.13 -1.22
C GLU A 37 5.51 10.72 -1.92
N ARG A 38 5.60 10.28 -3.15
CA ARG A 38 4.42 9.82 -3.91
C ARG A 38 3.83 8.56 -3.27
N VAL A 39 4.67 7.64 -2.82
CA VAL A 39 4.21 6.44 -2.11
C VAL A 39 3.51 6.83 -0.81
N ILE A 40 4.08 7.75 -0.05
CA ILE A 40 3.46 8.24 1.19
C ILE A 40 2.09 8.84 0.88
N ASP A 41 1.98 9.66 -0.15
CA ASP A 41 0.71 10.27 -0.55
C ASP A 41 -0.32 9.21 -0.94
N VAL A 42 0.10 8.21 -1.72
CA VAL A 42 -0.79 7.12 -2.14
C VAL A 42 -1.25 6.31 -0.93
N VAL A 43 -0.33 5.96 -0.03
CA VAL A 43 -0.66 5.19 1.17
C VAL A 43 -1.65 5.99 2.04
N SER A 44 -1.39 7.28 2.24
CA SER A 44 -2.28 8.14 3.01
C SER A 44 -3.67 8.22 2.39
N GLN A 45 -3.74 8.29 1.07
CA GLN A 45 -5.02 8.32 0.36
C GLN A 45 -5.76 6.99 0.50
N LEU A 46 -5.03 5.88 0.41
CA LEU A 46 -5.63 4.56 0.56
C LEU A 46 -6.19 4.35 1.97
N VAL A 47 -5.50 4.88 2.99
CA VAL A 47 -6.02 4.85 4.36
C VAL A 47 -7.30 5.69 4.45
N ALA A 48 -7.29 6.89 3.88
CA ALA A 48 -8.46 7.76 3.90
C ALA A 48 -9.66 7.13 3.18
N ASP A 49 -9.40 6.38 2.12
CA ASP A 49 -10.44 5.72 1.34
C ASP A 49 -10.89 4.38 1.95
N GLY A 50 -10.29 3.96 3.05
CA GLY A 50 -10.67 2.73 3.73
C GLY A 50 -10.15 1.46 3.08
N LEU A 51 -9.14 1.57 2.24
CA LEU A 51 -8.52 0.43 1.55
C LEU A 51 -7.32 -0.13 2.31
N LEU A 52 -6.64 0.72 3.07
CA LEU A 52 -5.58 0.33 3.98
C LEU A 52 -5.94 0.77 5.39
N GLU A 53 -5.35 0.09 6.35
CA GLU A 53 -5.52 0.37 7.76
C GLU A 53 -4.13 0.47 8.40
N GLU A 54 -3.94 1.51 9.21
CA GLU A 54 -2.68 1.70 9.92
C GLU A 54 -2.58 0.75 11.10
N ARG A 55 -1.48 0.01 11.20
CA ARG A 55 -1.24 -0.97 12.24
C ARG A 55 0.06 -0.67 12.97
N GLY A 56 0.01 0.25 13.92
CA GLY A 56 1.18 0.68 14.63
C GLY A 56 2.01 1.67 13.82
N SER A 57 3.25 1.87 14.21
CA SER A 57 4.12 2.86 13.59
C SER A 57 4.61 2.38 12.23
N ASP A 58 4.20 3.05 11.18
CA ASP A 58 4.62 2.80 9.79
C ASP A 58 4.26 1.43 9.22
N PHE A 59 3.36 0.67 9.87
CA PHE A 59 2.84 -0.58 9.32
C PHE A 59 1.42 -0.40 8.81
N TYR A 60 1.10 -1.08 7.71
CA TYR A 60 -0.22 -0.99 7.07
C TYR A 60 -0.71 -2.38 6.69
N ALA A 61 -2.03 -2.54 6.72
CA ALA A 61 -2.68 -3.78 6.32
C ALA A 61 -3.82 -3.48 5.36
N LEU A 62 -4.12 -4.42 4.46
CA LEU A 62 -5.31 -4.30 3.62
C LEU A 62 -6.56 -4.49 4.48
N THR A 63 -7.53 -3.62 4.29
CA THR A 63 -8.87 -3.83 4.82
C THR A 63 -9.61 -4.84 3.94
N THR A 64 -10.79 -5.27 4.36
CA THR A 64 -11.64 -6.14 3.51
C THR A 64 -11.89 -5.46 2.16
N LYS A 65 -12.21 -4.17 2.17
CA LYS A 65 -12.44 -3.40 0.96
C LYS A 65 -11.17 -3.36 0.08
N GLY A 66 -10.01 -3.18 0.70
CA GLY A 66 -8.74 -3.17 -0.02
C GLY A 66 -8.41 -4.51 -0.64
N ARG A 67 -8.72 -5.61 0.05
CA ARG A 67 -8.49 -6.96 -0.48
C ARG A 67 -9.34 -7.21 -1.72
N VAL A 68 -10.59 -6.79 -1.69
CA VAL A 68 -11.49 -6.93 -2.85
C VAL A 68 -10.92 -6.14 -4.03
N LEU A 69 -10.50 -4.90 -3.81
CA LEU A 69 -9.95 -4.06 -4.88
C LEU A 69 -8.64 -4.62 -5.43
N ALA A 70 -7.81 -5.22 -4.58
CA ALA A 70 -6.55 -5.81 -5.00
C ALA A 70 -6.73 -7.18 -5.67
N GLY A 71 -7.93 -7.73 -5.68
CA GLY A 71 -8.21 -9.03 -6.25
C GLY A 71 -7.83 -10.21 -5.37
N ILE A 72 -7.62 -9.97 -4.09
CA ILE A 72 -7.30 -11.01 -3.11
C ILE A 72 -8.61 -11.53 -2.52
N GLN A 73 -8.77 -12.82 -2.52
CA GLN A 73 -9.97 -13.46 -1.97
C GLN A 73 -9.65 -14.22 -0.70
#